data_7c3ee06fa8b098d864ee808d0425e47a
#
_entry.id   7c3ee06fa8b098d864ee808d0425e47a
#
_cell.length_a   1.000
_cell.length_b   1.000
_cell.length_c   1.000
_cell.angle_alpha   90.00
_cell.angle_beta   90.00
_cell.angle_gamma   90.00
#
_symmetry.space_group_name_H-M   'P 1'
#
loop_
_entity.id
_entity.type
_entity.pdbx_description
1 polymer ?
#
loop_
_entity_poly.entity_id
_entity_poly.type
_entity_poly.pdbx_seq_one_letter_code
_entity_poly.pdbx_strand_id
1 'polypeptide(L)'
;MKDRVQGSGSRQRRLWRCWMAGIGAIRVRRSGERGFTLVELMIVMAIIMILATIAIPVYVKTLQRAKEATLREDLHTMRTAIDSYTVDKEKAPDSLDDLVQAGYLKSIPKDPMTSSSDTWITGQSDTMTDINETQGGMDDVHSGSEAIASDGTTYNTW
;
A
#
# COMPACT_ATOMS: atom_id res chain seq x y z
N MET A 1 -5.60 18.22 -92.95
CA MET A 1 -4.30 17.56 -93.07
C MET A 1 -4.16 16.68 -91.84
N LYS A 2 -4.20 15.38 -92.09
CA LYS A 2 -4.11 14.30 -91.09
C LYS A 2 -2.71 14.26 -90.49
N ASP A 3 -2.57 13.92 -89.22
CA ASP A 3 -1.54 12.97 -88.75
C ASP A 3 -1.82 12.65 -87.30
N ARG A 4 -2.20 11.57 -87.10
CA ARG A 4 -2.02 10.34 -86.36
C ARG A 4 -0.83 10.36 -85.38
N VAL A 5 -1.08 10.29 -84.05
CA VAL A 5 -0.14 9.67 -83.10
C VAL A 5 -0.89 8.58 -82.34
N GLN A 6 -0.73 7.37 -82.84
CA GLN A 6 -1.00 6.13 -82.07
C GLN A 6 0.30 5.72 -81.33
N GLY A 7 0.14 5.23 -80.12
CA GLY A 7 1.08 4.26 -79.59
C GLY A 7 1.81 4.62 -78.30
N SER A 8 1.20 4.40 -77.15
CA SER A 8 1.97 4.14 -75.96
C SER A 8 1.11 3.47 -74.85
N GLY A 9 0.18 2.60 -75.21
CA GLY A 9 -0.71 1.94 -74.22
C GLY A 9 -0.33 0.51 -73.77
N SER A 10 0.75 -0.06 -74.34
CA SER A 10 1.01 -1.50 -74.14
C SER A 10 2.15 -1.88 -73.20
N ARG A 11 2.95 -0.93 -72.71
CA ARG A 11 4.04 -1.23 -71.77
C ARG A 11 3.63 -1.12 -70.34
N GLN A 12 2.63 -0.35 -69.98
CA GLN A 12 2.20 -0.12 -68.60
C GLN A 12 1.43 -1.31 -68.01
N ARG A 13 0.80 -2.14 -68.84
CA ARG A 13 0.02 -3.29 -68.38
C ARG A 13 0.86 -4.50 -67.96
N ARG A 14 2.15 -4.53 -68.30
CA ARG A 14 3.03 -5.65 -67.95
C ARG A 14 3.70 -5.47 -66.53
N LEU A 15 3.84 -4.27 -66.09
CA LEU A 15 4.50 -3.99 -64.75
C LEU A 15 3.60 -4.27 -63.59
N TRP A 16 2.29 -4.13 -63.75
CA TRP A 16 1.33 -4.40 -62.66
C TRP A 16 1.13 -5.89 -62.38
N ARG A 17 1.40 -6.77 -63.31
CA ARG A 17 1.25 -8.22 -63.13
C ARG A 17 2.43 -8.85 -62.38
N CYS A 18 3.60 -8.25 -62.40
CA CYS A 18 4.77 -8.74 -61.65
C CYS A 18 4.76 -8.30 -60.20
N TRP A 19 4.09 -7.18 -59.87
CA TRP A 19 4.07 -6.69 -58.49
C TRP A 19 3.08 -7.46 -57.61
N MET A 20 2.03 -8.05 -58.15
CA MET A 20 1.07 -8.87 -57.43
C MET A 20 1.51 -10.34 -57.23
N ALA A 21 2.54 -10.80 -57.89
CA ALA A 21 3.04 -12.16 -57.74
C ALA A 21 4.07 -12.30 -56.62
N GLY A 22 4.49 -11.18 -55.97
CA GLY A 22 5.51 -11.15 -54.90
C GLY A 22 4.97 -11.05 -53.48
N ILE A 23 3.64 -11.02 -53.31
CA ILE A 23 3.07 -11.14 -51.97
C ILE A 23 3.07 -12.63 -51.63
N GLY A 24 4.26 -13.13 -51.26
CA GLY A 24 4.41 -14.45 -50.66
C GLY A 24 3.40 -14.57 -49.53
N ALA A 25 2.47 -15.50 -49.65
CA ALA A 25 1.57 -15.85 -48.58
C ALA A 25 2.40 -16.07 -47.31
N ILE A 26 2.38 -15.11 -46.39
CA ILE A 26 2.91 -15.29 -45.05
C ILE A 26 2.07 -16.45 -44.50
N ARG A 27 2.61 -17.63 -44.62
CA ARG A 27 2.07 -18.82 -43.99
C ARG A 27 2.27 -18.61 -42.50
N VAL A 28 1.31 -17.95 -41.86
CA VAL A 28 1.21 -17.92 -40.39
C VAL A 28 1.21 -19.37 -39.96
N ARG A 29 2.37 -19.82 -39.53
CA ARG A 29 2.53 -21.13 -38.89
C ARG A 29 1.69 -21.05 -37.67
N ARG A 30 0.46 -21.52 -37.71
CA ARG A 30 -0.32 -21.82 -36.51
C ARG A 30 0.52 -22.82 -35.72
N SER A 31 1.33 -22.32 -34.80
CA SER A 31 1.88 -23.11 -33.74
C SER A 31 0.66 -23.73 -33.05
N GLY A 32 0.56 -25.04 -33.10
CA GLY A 32 -0.58 -25.77 -32.60
C GLY A 32 -0.81 -25.30 -31.15
N GLU A 33 -1.94 -24.66 -30.94
CA GLU A 33 -2.43 -24.30 -29.60
C GLU A 33 -2.61 -25.62 -28.87
N ARG A 34 -1.60 -25.99 -28.07
CA ARG A 34 -1.72 -27.10 -27.14
C ARG A 34 -2.68 -26.63 -26.07
N GLY A 35 -3.95 -26.93 -26.22
CA GLY A 35 -4.94 -26.72 -25.18
C GLY A 35 -4.53 -27.49 -23.92
N PHE A 36 -4.59 -26.85 -22.76
CA PHE A 36 -4.39 -27.50 -21.48
C PHE A 36 -5.40 -28.64 -21.31
N THR A 37 -4.94 -29.77 -20.79
CA THR A 37 -5.84 -30.87 -20.43
C THR A 37 -6.57 -30.51 -19.13
N LEU A 38 -7.80 -30.99 -18.96
CA LEU A 38 -8.56 -30.80 -17.74
C LEU A 38 -7.81 -31.36 -16.52
N VAL A 39 -7.12 -32.49 -16.70
CA VAL A 39 -6.30 -33.11 -15.65
C VAL A 39 -5.11 -32.22 -15.23
N GLU A 40 -4.43 -31.58 -16.17
CA GLU A 40 -3.32 -30.66 -15.93
C GLU A 40 -3.79 -29.45 -15.10
N LEU A 41 -4.96 -28.90 -15.43
CA LEU A 41 -5.58 -27.82 -14.65
C LEU A 41 -5.92 -28.28 -13.22
N MET A 42 -6.47 -29.49 -13.05
CA MET A 42 -6.77 -30.03 -11.74
C MET A 42 -5.53 -30.22 -10.86
N ILE A 43 -4.44 -30.71 -11.44
CA ILE A 43 -3.17 -30.89 -10.73
C ILE A 43 -2.59 -29.54 -10.30
N VAL A 44 -2.59 -28.53 -11.19
CA VAL A 44 -2.10 -27.18 -10.88
C VAL A 44 -2.91 -26.56 -9.75
N MET A 45 -4.25 -26.67 -9.81
CA MET A 45 -5.11 -26.14 -8.75
C MET A 45 -4.87 -26.86 -7.41
N ALA A 46 -4.66 -28.18 -7.42
CA ALA A 46 -4.34 -28.93 -6.20
C ALA A 46 -3.02 -28.44 -5.57
N ILE A 47 -1.98 -28.24 -6.38
CA ILE A 47 -0.68 -27.75 -5.89
C ILE A 47 -0.83 -26.34 -5.30
N ILE A 48 -1.55 -25.42 -5.99
CA ILE A 48 -1.78 -24.06 -5.50
C ILE A 48 -2.53 -24.09 -4.16
N MET A 49 -3.54 -24.94 -3.99
CA MET A 49 -4.27 -25.07 -2.72
C MET A 49 -3.37 -25.53 -1.58
N ILE A 50 -2.50 -26.50 -1.82
CA ILE A 50 -1.53 -26.99 -0.82
C ILE A 50 -0.58 -25.86 -0.40
N LEU A 51 -0.01 -25.12 -1.35
CA LEU A 51 0.89 -24.00 -1.07
C LEU A 51 0.17 -22.86 -0.35
N ALA A 52 -1.05 -22.53 -0.75
CA ALA A 52 -1.85 -21.49 -0.13
C ALA A 52 -2.16 -21.77 1.34
N THR A 53 -2.41 -23.04 1.69
CA THR A 53 -2.69 -23.46 3.08
C THR A 53 -1.56 -23.08 4.03
N ILE A 54 -0.32 -23.11 3.58
CA ILE A 54 0.87 -22.74 4.37
C ILE A 54 1.14 -21.23 4.28
N ALA A 55 0.97 -20.63 3.10
CA ALA A 55 1.34 -19.24 2.85
C ALA A 55 0.41 -18.24 3.57
N ILE A 56 -0.90 -18.49 3.59
CA ILE A 56 -1.90 -17.56 4.14
C ILE A 56 -1.66 -17.29 5.64
N PRO A 57 -1.53 -18.29 6.55
CA PRO A 57 -1.34 -18.00 7.97
C PRO A 57 -0.02 -17.30 8.29
N VAL A 58 1.04 -17.58 7.53
CA VAL A 58 2.33 -16.88 7.66
C VAL A 58 2.18 -15.42 7.27
N TYR A 59 1.49 -15.14 6.17
CA TYR A 59 1.25 -13.79 5.70
C TYR A 59 0.48 -12.94 6.73
N VAL A 60 -0.61 -13.47 7.29
CA VAL A 60 -1.44 -12.75 8.29
C VAL A 60 -0.62 -12.40 9.54
N LYS A 61 0.18 -13.33 10.06
CA LYS A 61 1.06 -13.07 11.21
C LYS A 61 2.13 -12.01 10.91
N THR A 62 2.69 -12.03 9.70
CA THR A 62 3.69 -11.02 9.30
C THR A 62 3.07 -9.64 9.20
N LEU A 63 1.85 -9.54 8.64
CA LEU A 63 1.13 -8.28 8.55
C LEU A 63 0.79 -7.71 9.93
N GLN A 64 0.37 -8.56 10.88
CA GLN A 64 0.11 -8.15 12.26
C GLN A 64 1.37 -7.59 12.91
N ARG A 65 2.51 -8.28 12.82
CA ARG A 65 3.79 -7.80 13.35
C ARG A 65 4.24 -6.47 12.73
N ALA A 66 4.00 -6.28 11.43
CA ALA A 66 4.29 -5.01 10.77
C ALA A 66 3.44 -3.87 11.34
N LYS A 67 2.15 -4.10 11.56
CA LYS A 67 1.26 -3.12 12.20
C LYS A 67 1.69 -2.82 13.64
N GLU A 68 2.08 -3.83 14.42
CA GLU A 68 2.59 -3.67 15.78
C GLU A 68 3.87 -2.82 15.81
N ALA A 69 4.78 -3.04 14.86
CA ALA A 69 5.99 -2.24 14.75
C ALA A 69 5.68 -0.77 14.42
N THR A 70 4.74 -0.53 13.51
CA THR A 70 4.28 0.83 13.18
C THR A 70 3.63 1.49 14.40
N LEU A 71 2.77 0.77 15.12
CA LEU A 71 2.13 1.31 16.32
C LEU A 71 3.16 1.76 17.38
N ARG A 72 4.20 0.95 17.63
CA ARG A 72 5.27 1.30 18.58
C ARG A 72 6.05 2.55 18.14
N GLU A 73 6.32 2.68 16.85
CA GLU A 73 7.00 3.85 16.30
C GLU A 73 6.13 5.11 16.41
N ASP A 74 4.84 4.99 16.10
CA ASP A 74 3.90 6.10 16.24
C ASP A 74 3.75 6.56 17.69
N LEU A 75 3.61 5.62 18.63
CA LEU A 75 3.57 5.92 20.07
C LEU A 75 4.87 6.60 20.53
N HIS A 76 6.03 6.07 20.14
CA HIS A 76 7.33 6.67 20.50
C HIS A 76 7.47 8.10 19.95
N THR A 77 7.04 8.31 18.70
CA THR A 77 7.08 9.64 18.07
C THR A 77 6.17 10.63 18.81
N MET A 78 4.94 10.23 19.15
CA MET A 78 4.00 11.08 19.86
C MET A 78 4.49 11.40 21.29
N ARG A 79 4.98 10.40 22.03
CA ARG A 79 5.56 10.60 23.37
C ARG A 79 6.75 11.55 23.34
N THR A 80 7.65 11.37 22.36
CA THR A 80 8.79 12.27 22.18
C THR A 80 8.35 13.71 21.86
N ALA A 81 7.27 13.88 21.11
CA ALA A 81 6.70 15.19 20.81
C ALA A 81 6.07 15.83 22.06
N ILE A 82 5.37 15.05 22.90
CA ILE A 82 4.83 15.49 24.20
C ILE A 82 5.96 15.95 25.13
N ASP A 83 7.01 15.15 25.28
CA ASP A 83 8.18 15.48 26.10
C ASP A 83 8.85 16.78 25.63
N SER A 84 9.07 16.91 24.31
CA SER A 84 9.69 18.11 23.74
C SER A 84 8.85 19.36 23.94
N TYR A 85 7.54 19.25 23.75
CA TYR A 85 6.60 20.34 24.03
C TYR A 85 6.64 20.76 25.49
N THR A 86 6.59 19.78 26.41
CA THR A 86 6.59 20.01 27.85
C THR A 86 7.88 20.69 28.32
N VAL A 87 9.03 20.26 27.80
CA VAL A 87 10.33 20.87 28.11
C VAL A 87 10.39 22.34 27.61
N ASP A 88 9.92 22.59 26.38
CA ASP A 88 10.02 23.92 25.78
C ASP A 88 8.98 24.91 26.33
N LYS A 89 7.80 24.44 26.69
CA LYS A 89 6.68 25.26 27.17
C LYS A 89 6.53 25.30 28.68
N GLU A 90 7.30 24.46 29.40
CA GLU A 90 7.19 24.29 30.86
C GLU A 90 5.76 23.89 31.29
N LYS A 91 4.96 23.35 30.35
CA LYS A 91 3.58 22.93 30.51
C LYS A 91 3.28 21.75 29.58
N ALA A 92 2.59 20.73 30.09
CA ALA A 92 2.11 19.63 29.27
C ALA A 92 1.03 20.10 28.29
N PRO A 93 0.93 19.51 27.08
CA PRO A 93 -0.10 19.86 26.10
C PRO A 93 -1.48 19.43 26.60
N ASP A 94 -2.53 20.18 26.25
CA ASP A 94 -3.91 19.83 26.61
C ASP A 94 -4.50 18.78 25.64
N SER A 95 -3.97 18.70 24.39
CA SER A 95 -4.42 17.77 23.36
C SER A 95 -3.30 17.44 22.37
N LEU A 96 -3.50 16.35 21.58
CA LEU A 96 -2.60 16.02 20.46
C LEU A 96 -2.58 17.09 19.37
N ASP A 97 -3.68 17.84 19.23
CA ASP A 97 -3.78 18.93 18.26
C ASP A 97 -2.85 20.09 18.62
N ASP A 98 -2.59 20.34 19.88
CA ASP A 98 -1.65 21.38 20.33
C ASP A 98 -0.23 21.11 19.89
N LEU A 99 0.17 19.82 19.84
CA LEU A 99 1.47 19.41 19.30
C LEU A 99 1.60 19.70 17.79
N VAL A 100 0.50 19.52 17.04
CA VAL A 100 0.46 19.81 15.60
C VAL A 100 0.49 21.33 15.38
N GLN A 101 -0.28 22.11 16.14
CA GLN A 101 -0.32 23.58 16.03
C GLN A 101 1.02 24.22 16.44
N ALA A 102 1.68 23.68 17.45
CA ALA A 102 2.97 24.15 17.90
C ALA A 102 4.15 23.66 17.02
N GLY A 103 3.89 22.73 16.07
CA GLY A 103 4.87 22.24 15.10
C GLY A 103 5.80 21.13 15.61
N TYR A 104 5.52 20.52 16.77
CA TYR A 104 6.26 19.35 17.26
C TYR A 104 5.84 18.06 16.56
N LEU A 105 4.62 18.04 16.05
CA LEU A 105 4.10 16.95 15.24
C LEU A 105 3.59 17.49 13.91
N LYS A 106 3.91 16.82 12.80
CA LYS A 106 3.43 17.23 11.47
C LYS A 106 1.92 17.02 11.29
N SER A 107 1.44 15.90 11.83
CA SER A 107 0.03 15.49 11.85
C SER A 107 -0.11 14.33 12.83
N ILE A 108 -1.30 14.17 13.40
CA ILE A 108 -1.60 13.00 14.24
C ILE A 108 -1.59 11.75 13.34
N PRO A 109 -0.77 10.73 13.65
CA PRO A 109 -0.71 9.50 12.89
C PRO A 109 -2.01 8.71 13.02
N LYS A 110 -2.29 7.85 12.05
CA LYS A 110 -3.42 6.93 12.13
C LYS A 110 -3.01 5.69 12.91
N ASP A 111 -3.78 5.34 13.92
CA ASP A 111 -3.59 4.08 14.64
C ASP A 111 -3.74 2.90 13.66
N PRO A 112 -2.69 2.09 13.43
CA PRO A 112 -2.72 0.96 12.49
C PRO A 112 -3.68 -0.16 12.91
N MET A 113 -4.11 -0.18 14.19
CA MET A 113 -5.04 -1.19 14.71
C MET A 113 -6.50 -0.81 14.45
N THR A 114 -6.86 0.46 14.70
CA THR A 114 -8.22 0.97 14.49
C THR A 114 -8.43 1.61 13.13
N SER A 115 -7.33 1.94 12.42
CA SER A 115 -7.31 2.66 11.15
C SER A 115 -7.89 4.09 11.23
N SER A 116 -7.95 4.68 12.44
CA SER A 116 -8.41 6.04 12.70
C SER A 116 -7.35 6.86 13.43
N SER A 117 -7.41 8.19 13.28
CA SER A 117 -6.60 9.14 14.04
C SER A 117 -7.27 9.61 15.34
N ASP A 118 -8.56 9.28 15.52
CA ASP A 118 -9.38 9.80 16.61
C ASP A 118 -9.49 8.80 17.78
N THR A 119 -8.84 7.65 17.65
CA THR A 119 -8.93 6.56 18.62
C THR A 119 -7.77 6.52 19.61
N TRP A 120 -6.90 7.51 19.57
CA TRP A 120 -5.84 7.64 20.57
C TRP A 120 -6.41 7.99 21.93
N ILE A 121 -5.98 7.27 22.96
CA ILE A 121 -6.33 7.52 24.37
C ILE A 121 -5.18 8.29 24.98
N THR A 122 -5.48 9.46 25.51
CA THR A 122 -4.50 10.31 26.19
C THR A 122 -4.52 10.01 27.70
N GLY A 123 -3.36 9.72 28.25
CA GLY A 123 -3.13 9.58 29.70
C GLY A 123 -2.83 10.94 30.32
N GLN A 124 -3.38 11.18 31.51
CA GLN A 124 -2.97 12.27 32.36
C GLN A 124 -2.14 11.70 33.50
N SER A 125 -0.95 12.21 33.69
CA SER A 125 -0.16 11.84 34.86
C SER A 125 -0.78 12.47 36.12
N ASP A 126 -1.23 11.63 37.03
CA ASP A 126 -1.58 12.02 38.38
C ASP A 126 -0.32 12.31 39.25
N THR A 127 0.83 12.52 38.62
CA THR A 127 2.04 12.90 39.32
C THR A 127 1.84 14.31 39.88
N MET A 128 1.35 14.36 41.11
CA MET A 128 1.34 15.55 41.98
C MET A 128 2.78 16.02 42.21
N THR A 129 3.36 16.71 41.22
CA THR A 129 4.72 17.26 41.34
C THR A 129 4.70 18.64 41.99
N ASP A 130 3.54 19.33 42.05
CA ASP A 130 3.44 20.57 42.79
C ASP A 130 1.99 20.84 43.25
N ILE A 131 1.83 21.14 44.55
CA ILE A 131 0.52 21.44 45.18
C ILE A 131 -0.14 22.72 44.60
N ASN A 132 0.57 23.44 43.76
CA ASN A 132 0.13 24.71 43.23
C ASN A 132 -0.21 24.71 41.71
N GLU A 133 0.04 23.62 40.98
CA GLU A 133 -0.27 23.54 39.55
C GLU A 133 -1.44 22.59 39.29
N THR A 134 -2.64 23.17 39.31
CA THR A 134 -3.92 22.50 38.96
C THR A 134 -4.10 22.37 37.44
N GLN A 135 -3.06 22.07 36.68
CA GLN A 135 -3.15 21.87 35.25
C GLN A 135 -2.60 20.50 34.89
N GLY A 136 -3.48 19.48 35.02
CA GLY A 136 -3.25 18.19 34.42
C GLY A 136 -3.26 18.29 32.92
N GLY A 137 -2.09 18.28 32.30
CA GLY A 137 -1.93 18.10 30.86
C GLY A 137 -1.72 16.64 30.52
N MET A 138 -1.73 16.33 29.25
CA MET A 138 -1.47 15.00 28.71
C MET A 138 0.03 14.70 28.78
N ASP A 139 0.39 13.56 29.38
CA ASP A 139 1.80 13.09 29.47
C ASP A 139 2.04 11.77 28.77
N ASP A 140 0.99 11.02 28.48
CA ASP A 140 1.11 9.76 27.76
C ASP A 140 0.00 9.57 26.71
N VAL A 141 0.24 8.64 25.79
CA VAL A 141 -0.71 8.28 24.73
C VAL A 141 -0.67 6.77 24.49
N HIS A 142 -1.86 6.18 24.34
CA HIS A 142 -2.07 4.77 24.09
C HIS A 142 -2.98 4.55 22.88
N SER A 143 -2.92 3.33 22.29
CA SER A 143 -3.90 2.93 21.27
C SER A 143 -5.28 2.70 21.91
N GLY A 144 -6.34 3.10 21.22
CA GLY A 144 -7.72 2.80 21.62
C GLY A 144 -8.17 1.36 21.27
N SER A 145 -7.27 0.51 20.80
CA SER A 145 -7.59 -0.87 20.46
C SER A 145 -7.49 -1.79 21.68
N GLU A 146 -8.58 -2.51 21.99
CA GLU A 146 -8.60 -3.55 23.04
C GLU A 146 -8.15 -4.93 22.50
N ALA A 147 -7.71 -5.03 21.24
CA ALA A 147 -7.27 -6.29 20.66
C ALA A 147 -5.96 -6.76 21.32
N ILE A 148 -5.74 -8.07 21.28
CA ILE A 148 -4.57 -8.71 21.87
C ILE A 148 -3.42 -8.69 20.85
N ALA A 149 -2.26 -8.23 21.29
CA ALA A 149 -1.02 -8.20 20.54
C ALA A 149 -0.39 -9.61 20.41
N SER A 150 0.64 -9.71 19.58
CA SER A 150 1.37 -10.97 19.38
C SER A 150 2.11 -11.47 20.62
N ASP A 151 2.39 -10.59 21.59
CA ASP A 151 3.02 -10.89 22.88
C ASP A 151 2.02 -11.24 24.00
N GLY A 152 0.70 -11.16 23.72
CA GLY A 152 -0.37 -11.45 24.66
C GLY A 152 -0.86 -10.27 25.49
N THR A 153 -0.27 -9.08 25.33
CA THR A 153 -0.75 -7.83 25.93
C THR A 153 -1.86 -7.21 25.09
N THR A 154 -2.63 -6.29 25.67
CA THR A 154 -3.61 -5.49 24.91
C THR A 154 -2.97 -4.21 24.37
N TYR A 155 -3.32 -3.77 23.17
CA TYR A 155 -2.70 -2.58 22.56
C TYR A 155 -2.98 -1.30 23.36
N ASN A 156 -4.08 -1.23 24.10
CA ASN A 156 -4.40 -0.09 24.96
C ASN A 156 -3.49 0.05 26.21
N THR A 157 -2.60 -0.90 26.41
CA THR A 157 -1.60 -0.85 27.51
C THR A 157 -0.18 -0.54 27.04
N TRP A 158 -0.02 -0.27 25.74
CA TRP A 158 1.29 -0.02 25.14
C TRP A 158 1.76 1.42 25.27
#